data_9464590f6d1ab636cac82e459985200e
#
_entry.id   9464590f6d1ab636cac82e459985200e
#
_cell.length_a   1.000
_cell.length_b   1.000
_cell.length_c   1.000
_cell.angle_alpha   90.00
_cell.angle_beta   90.00
_cell.angle_gamma   90.00
#
_symmetry.space_group_name_H-M   'P 1'
#
loop_
_entity.id
_entity.type
_entity.pdbx_description
1 polymer ?
#
loop_
_entity_poly.entity_id
_entity_poly.type
_entity_poly.pdbx_seq_one_letter_code
_entity_poly.pdbx_strand_id
1 'polypeptide(L)'
;MESTYTIFLATLRENKEHPQLLNFIAELSFELSRKKIQKLKEEKSIQNRLGELFELYCKALHDEGLKSPRAVNHVIDGLLKAASYDKEAFLYKTIYEKEQLEKSIFTQKQQIRSTIASSFDILEQHIAKLPSDTQEAALLALHDAKLRGVEMLGILKETAQEALLTTLEKGSDIEDTIYEITKNLSFQSISEGALTKARILDISRTIIESAMDIADEDLGNAKAILEGTINGVHDGVTKTIEKFKNDLKYAPTEEMEGLAETDLSLLRKELLKIDEQFIIQLEALASQTEGISNQIIHEITADMNSSAARIRRAANEAKEVITERIDHLKAEAEKKFVVLRKDVEEFEKKASSKMESFKQFDFESEKAKQIAVDAKKLGFRAWEVAKSMMDGAVKGAKDAMKKEDK
;
A
#
# COMPACT_ATOMS: atom_id res chain seq x y z
N MET A 1 -20.14 -40.90 -30.20
CA MET A 1 -21.24 -40.64 -29.24
C MET A 1 -21.63 -41.89 -28.48
N GLU A 2 -21.94 -42.96 -29.13
CA GLU A 2 -22.26 -44.25 -28.47
C GLU A 2 -21.21 -44.74 -27.45
N SER A 3 -19.92 -44.58 -27.78
CA SER A 3 -18.84 -44.94 -26.86
C SER A 3 -18.83 -44.08 -25.56
N THR A 4 -19.21 -42.79 -25.62
CA THR A 4 -19.25 -41.93 -24.43
C THR A 4 -20.41 -42.30 -23.49
N TYR A 5 -21.58 -42.57 -24.05
CA TYR A 5 -22.73 -43.05 -23.31
C TYR A 5 -22.40 -44.39 -22.61
N THR A 6 -21.82 -45.35 -23.36
CA THR A 6 -21.46 -46.65 -22.81
C THR A 6 -20.43 -46.55 -21.69
N ILE A 7 -19.42 -45.73 -21.84
CA ILE A 7 -18.41 -45.50 -20.80
C ILE A 7 -19.05 -44.86 -19.56
N PHE A 8 -19.82 -43.78 -19.74
CA PHE A 8 -20.49 -43.11 -18.63
C PHE A 8 -21.42 -44.05 -17.87
N LEU A 9 -22.24 -44.81 -18.59
CA LEU A 9 -23.18 -45.78 -18.02
C LEU A 9 -22.47 -46.93 -17.26
N ALA A 10 -21.41 -47.51 -17.85
CA ALA A 10 -20.67 -48.61 -17.22
C ALA A 10 -19.96 -48.09 -15.94
N THR A 11 -19.30 -46.95 -16.02
CA THR A 11 -18.60 -46.36 -14.85
C THR A 11 -19.59 -45.96 -13.75
N LEU A 12 -20.79 -45.49 -14.13
CA LEU A 12 -21.84 -45.15 -13.17
C LEU A 12 -22.37 -46.40 -12.45
N ARG A 13 -22.54 -47.52 -13.15
CA ARG A 13 -22.97 -48.82 -12.59
C ARG A 13 -21.99 -49.36 -11.57
N GLU A 14 -20.70 -49.33 -11.90
CA GLU A 14 -19.62 -49.80 -11.04
C GLU A 14 -19.52 -49.01 -9.73
N ASN A 15 -19.94 -47.75 -9.75
CA ASN A 15 -19.83 -46.84 -8.63
C ASN A 15 -21.18 -46.43 -8.01
N LYS A 16 -22.24 -47.13 -8.27
CA LYS A 16 -23.61 -46.81 -7.83
C LYS A 16 -23.75 -46.72 -6.30
N GLU A 17 -22.97 -47.52 -5.56
CA GLU A 17 -22.94 -47.52 -4.09
C GLU A 17 -21.86 -46.60 -3.48
N HIS A 18 -21.23 -45.75 -4.30
CA HIS A 18 -20.19 -44.87 -3.82
C HIS A 18 -20.76 -43.87 -2.80
N PRO A 19 -20.11 -43.67 -1.61
CA PRO A 19 -20.61 -42.77 -0.54
C PRO A 19 -20.88 -41.34 -1.01
N GLN A 20 -20.11 -40.87 -2.00
CA GLN A 20 -20.22 -39.55 -2.60
C GLN A 20 -20.65 -39.65 -4.08
N LEU A 21 -21.65 -40.42 -4.38
CA LEU A 21 -22.12 -40.69 -5.75
C LEU A 21 -22.37 -39.39 -6.55
N LEU A 22 -22.96 -38.38 -5.93
CA LEU A 22 -23.25 -37.10 -6.61
C LEU A 22 -21.99 -36.38 -7.06
N ASN A 23 -20.98 -36.29 -6.20
CA ASN A 23 -19.70 -35.70 -6.56
C ASN A 23 -19.00 -36.52 -7.66
N PHE A 24 -19.07 -37.82 -7.57
CA PHE A 24 -18.57 -38.73 -8.59
C PHE A 24 -19.22 -38.49 -9.95
N ILE A 25 -20.54 -38.29 -10.00
CA ILE A 25 -21.28 -37.95 -11.23
C ILE A 25 -20.75 -36.66 -11.83
N ALA A 26 -20.50 -35.64 -11.03
CA ALA A 26 -19.93 -34.35 -11.50
C ALA A 26 -18.52 -34.53 -12.07
N GLU A 27 -17.65 -35.27 -11.38
CA GLU A 27 -16.29 -35.55 -11.85
C GLU A 27 -16.27 -36.36 -13.14
N LEU A 28 -17.07 -37.42 -13.22
CA LEU A 28 -17.18 -38.25 -14.41
C LEU A 28 -17.70 -37.44 -15.61
N SER A 29 -18.72 -36.61 -15.39
CA SER A 29 -19.27 -35.71 -16.40
C SER A 29 -18.22 -34.74 -16.88
N PHE A 30 -17.43 -34.15 -15.97
CA PHE A 30 -16.34 -33.25 -16.27
C PHE A 30 -15.26 -33.90 -17.12
N GLU A 31 -14.71 -35.04 -16.67
CA GLU A 31 -13.61 -35.72 -17.32
C GLU A 31 -13.94 -36.17 -18.76
N LEU A 32 -15.12 -36.75 -18.94
CA LEU A 32 -15.57 -37.25 -20.25
C LEU A 32 -15.88 -36.07 -21.20
N SER A 33 -16.50 -35.01 -20.68
CA SER A 33 -16.84 -33.84 -21.48
C SER A 33 -15.59 -33.08 -21.90
N ARG A 34 -14.65 -32.85 -21.00
CA ARG A 34 -13.39 -32.18 -21.28
C ARG A 34 -12.63 -32.85 -22.42
N LYS A 35 -12.50 -34.19 -22.41
CA LYS A 35 -11.85 -34.95 -23.50
C LYS A 35 -12.54 -34.76 -24.86
N LYS A 36 -13.83 -34.44 -24.88
CA LYS A 36 -14.59 -34.26 -26.12
C LYS A 36 -14.61 -32.85 -26.65
N ILE A 37 -14.45 -31.81 -25.77
CA ILE A 37 -14.51 -30.43 -26.16
C ILE A 37 -13.11 -29.80 -26.35
N GLN A 38 -12.07 -30.30 -25.70
CA GLN A 38 -10.71 -29.72 -25.72
C GLN A 38 -10.12 -29.54 -27.13
N LYS A 39 -10.59 -30.28 -28.15
CA LYS A 39 -10.16 -30.18 -29.54
C LYS A 39 -10.99 -29.21 -30.38
N LEU A 40 -12.09 -28.70 -29.84
CA LEU A 40 -12.98 -27.78 -30.51
C LEU A 40 -12.50 -26.35 -30.29
N LYS A 41 -12.41 -25.56 -31.36
CA LYS A 41 -11.95 -24.18 -31.31
C LYS A 41 -13.09 -23.16 -31.31
N GLU A 42 -14.22 -23.54 -31.94
CA GLU A 42 -15.36 -22.65 -32.10
C GLU A 42 -16.31 -22.77 -30.90
N GLU A 43 -16.67 -21.65 -30.32
CA GLU A 43 -17.53 -21.59 -29.14
C GLU A 43 -18.91 -22.22 -29.40
N LYS A 44 -19.49 -21.97 -30.56
CA LYS A 44 -20.75 -22.58 -30.98
C LYS A 44 -20.68 -24.11 -31.09
N SER A 45 -19.55 -24.63 -31.55
CA SER A 45 -19.29 -26.07 -31.61
C SER A 45 -19.15 -26.70 -30.22
N ILE A 46 -18.54 -25.98 -29.28
CA ILE A 46 -18.44 -26.39 -27.88
C ILE A 46 -19.83 -26.43 -27.24
N GLN A 47 -20.62 -25.36 -27.42
CA GLN A 47 -21.97 -25.26 -26.85
C GLN A 47 -22.89 -26.41 -27.36
N ASN A 48 -22.90 -26.68 -28.69
CA ASN A 48 -23.66 -27.78 -29.24
C ASN A 48 -23.21 -29.13 -28.67
N ARG A 49 -21.88 -29.33 -28.55
CA ARG A 49 -21.35 -30.59 -28.01
C ARG A 49 -21.71 -30.77 -26.54
N LEU A 50 -21.74 -29.71 -25.74
CA LEU A 50 -22.20 -29.77 -24.34
C LEU A 50 -23.68 -30.18 -24.25
N GLY A 51 -24.54 -29.64 -25.12
CA GLY A 51 -25.93 -30.01 -25.20
C GLY A 51 -26.12 -31.52 -25.50
N GLU A 52 -25.41 -32.04 -26.53
CA GLU A 52 -25.42 -33.46 -26.89
C GLU A 52 -24.93 -34.37 -25.73
N LEU A 53 -23.87 -33.94 -25.02
CA LEU A 53 -23.36 -34.70 -23.86
C LEU A 53 -24.32 -34.66 -22.69
N PHE A 54 -24.98 -33.52 -22.45
CA PHE A 54 -26.02 -33.43 -21.42
C PHE A 54 -27.16 -34.42 -21.65
N GLU A 55 -27.69 -34.50 -22.89
CA GLU A 55 -28.73 -35.45 -23.23
C GLU A 55 -28.27 -36.90 -22.99
N LEU A 56 -27.04 -37.23 -23.38
CA LEU A 56 -26.49 -38.58 -23.17
C LEU A 56 -26.34 -38.96 -21.70
N TYR A 57 -25.84 -38.03 -20.87
CA TYR A 57 -25.67 -38.28 -19.43
C TYR A 57 -27.01 -38.37 -18.71
N CYS A 58 -27.96 -37.51 -19.06
CA CYS A 58 -29.32 -37.58 -18.52
C CYS A 58 -30.02 -38.89 -18.88
N LYS A 59 -29.83 -39.40 -20.12
CA LYS A 59 -30.31 -40.71 -20.54
C LYS A 59 -29.68 -41.83 -19.70
N ALA A 60 -28.36 -41.78 -19.47
CA ALA A 60 -27.67 -42.78 -18.67
C ALA A 60 -28.15 -42.78 -17.20
N LEU A 61 -28.36 -41.58 -16.62
CA LEU A 61 -28.94 -41.42 -15.28
C LEU A 61 -30.36 -42.04 -15.22
N HIS A 62 -31.17 -41.84 -16.26
CA HIS A 62 -32.51 -42.40 -16.36
C HIS A 62 -32.45 -43.91 -16.39
N ASP A 63 -31.57 -44.49 -17.19
CA ASP A 63 -31.45 -45.95 -17.37
C ASP A 63 -30.93 -46.64 -16.09
N GLU A 64 -30.18 -45.92 -15.24
CA GLU A 64 -29.76 -46.40 -13.92
C GLU A 64 -30.73 -46.07 -12.78
N GLY A 65 -31.86 -45.44 -13.06
CA GLY A 65 -32.84 -45.06 -12.05
C GLY A 65 -32.47 -43.86 -11.17
N LEU A 66 -31.42 -43.12 -11.53
CA LEU A 66 -30.91 -41.94 -10.79
C LEU A 66 -31.59 -40.65 -11.28
N LYS A 67 -32.92 -40.59 -11.25
CA LYS A 67 -33.75 -39.50 -11.83
C LYS A 67 -33.90 -38.28 -10.94
N SER A 68 -33.05 -38.12 -9.93
CA SER A 68 -33.20 -36.97 -9.00
C SER A 68 -32.71 -35.66 -9.62
N PRO A 69 -33.38 -34.52 -9.33
CA PRO A 69 -32.87 -33.22 -9.76
C PRO A 69 -31.44 -32.96 -9.29
N ARG A 70 -31.02 -33.49 -8.15
CA ARG A 70 -29.66 -33.38 -7.62
C ARG A 70 -28.64 -34.07 -8.52
N ALA A 71 -28.91 -35.27 -9.01
CA ALA A 71 -28.03 -35.99 -9.91
C ALA A 71 -27.86 -35.22 -11.25
N VAL A 72 -28.94 -34.66 -11.78
CA VAL A 72 -28.89 -33.83 -13.00
C VAL A 72 -28.08 -32.54 -12.76
N ASN A 73 -28.25 -31.89 -11.61
CA ASN A 73 -27.44 -30.71 -11.28
C ASN A 73 -25.95 -31.03 -11.28
N HIS A 74 -25.53 -32.16 -10.70
CA HIS A 74 -24.12 -32.57 -10.72
C HIS A 74 -23.57 -32.87 -12.13
N VAL A 75 -24.43 -33.36 -13.04
CA VAL A 75 -24.08 -33.46 -14.47
C VAL A 75 -23.87 -32.08 -15.06
N ILE A 76 -24.74 -31.11 -14.77
CA ILE A 76 -24.62 -29.75 -15.25
C ILE A 76 -23.33 -29.11 -14.69
N ASP A 77 -23.03 -29.26 -13.41
CA ASP A 77 -21.80 -28.77 -12.78
C ASP A 77 -20.55 -29.31 -13.49
N GLY A 78 -20.52 -30.61 -13.78
CA GLY A 78 -19.43 -31.23 -14.51
C GLY A 78 -19.26 -30.70 -15.93
N LEU A 79 -20.36 -30.48 -16.66
CA LEU A 79 -20.37 -29.90 -18.00
C LEU A 79 -19.88 -28.43 -18.01
N LEU A 80 -20.40 -27.63 -17.08
CA LEU A 80 -19.99 -26.22 -16.95
C LEU A 80 -18.51 -26.10 -16.58
N LYS A 81 -18.05 -26.93 -15.64
CA LYS A 81 -16.63 -27.02 -15.29
C LYS A 81 -15.76 -27.40 -16.49
N ALA A 82 -16.23 -28.35 -17.33
CA ALA A 82 -15.51 -28.72 -18.55
C ALA A 82 -15.45 -27.56 -19.56
N ALA A 83 -16.52 -26.78 -19.70
CA ALA A 83 -16.60 -25.63 -20.58
C ALA A 83 -15.68 -24.48 -20.19
N SER A 84 -15.55 -24.24 -18.87
CA SER A 84 -14.75 -23.12 -18.33
C SER A 84 -13.30 -23.47 -18.07
N TYR A 85 -12.95 -24.75 -17.93
CA TYR A 85 -11.68 -25.25 -17.42
C TYR A 85 -10.43 -24.61 -18.08
N ASP A 86 -10.38 -24.62 -19.41
CA ASP A 86 -9.21 -24.09 -20.12
C ASP A 86 -9.13 -22.56 -20.00
N LYS A 87 -10.26 -21.86 -19.96
CA LYS A 87 -10.35 -20.41 -19.73
C LYS A 87 -9.92 -20.06 -18.32
N GLU A 88 -10.38 -20.82 -17.31
CA GLU A 88 -9.98 -20.65 -15.92
C GLU A 88 -8.49 -20.94 -15.71
N ALA A 89 -7.98 -22.03 -16.28
CA ALA A 89 -6.56 -22.37 -16.21
C ALA A 89 -5.69 -21.27 -16.83
N PHE A 90 -6.12 -20.70 -17.96
CA PHE A 90 -5.45 -19.55 -18.58
C PHE A 90 -5.51 -18.31 -17.69
N LEU A 91 -6.67 -18.03 -17.08
CA LEU A 91 -6.84 -16.90 -16.16
C LEU A 91 -5.89 -17.03 -14.96
N TYR A 92 -5.85 -18.19 -14.31
CA TYR A 92 -4.94 -18.45 -13.19
C TYR A 92 -3.47 -18.29 -13.58
N LYS A 93 -3.10 -18.79 -14.76
CA LYS A 93 -1.75 -18.58 -15.29
C LYS A 93 -1.43 -17.09 -15.46
N THR A 94 -2.35 -16.33 -16.05
CA THR A 94 -2.18 -14.90 -16.29
C THR A 94 -2.07 -14.11 -14.96
N ILE A 95 -2.87 -14.47 -13.97
CA ILE A 95 -2.80 -13.88 -12.62
C ILE A 95 -1.43 -14.18 -11.99
N TYR A 96 -0.96 -15.42 -12.09
CA TYR A 96 0.36 -15.80 -11.56
C TYR A 96 1.50 -15.03 -12.26
N GLU A 97 1.47 -14.94 -13.60
CA GLU A 97 2.45 -14.17 -14.38
C GLU A 97 2.45 -12.70 -13.98
N LYS A 98 1.26 -12.11 -13.80
CA LYS A 98 1.11 -10.74 -13.28
C LYS A 98 1.78 -10.57 -11.93
N GLU A 99 1.51 -11.45 -10.97
CA GLU A 99 2.13 -11.40 -9.63
C GLU A 99 3.67 -11.52 -9.68
N GLN A 100 4.22 -12.35 -10.57
CA GLN A 100 5.66 -12.48 -10.75
C GLN A 100 6.27 -11.20 -11.33
N LEU A 101 5.59 -10.58 -12.30
CA LEU A 101 6.01 -9.30 -12.87
C LEU A 101 5.97 -8.18 -11.82
N GLU A 102 4.92 -8.09 -11.02
CA GLU A 102 4.81 -7.11 -9.93
C GLU A 102 5.96 -7.25 -8.91
N LYS A 103 6.30 -8.48 -8.50
CA LYS A 103 7.44 -8.77 -7.63
C LYS A 103 8.77 -8.36 -8.27
N SER A 104 8.94 -8.64 -9.57
CA SER A 104 10.14 -8.27 -10.31
C SER A 104 10.31 -6.75 -10.39
N ILE A 105 9.24 -6.04 -10.73
CA ILE A 105 9.21 -4.58 -10.77
C ILE A 105 9.56 -3.99 -9.39
N PHE A 106 8.95 -4.51 -8.32
CA PHE A 106 9.25 -4.07 -6.96
C PHE A 106 10.74 -4.27 -6.61
N THR A 107 11.30 -5.45 -6.93
CA THR A 107 12.71 -5.75 -6.67
C THR A 107 13.63 -4.80 -7.43
N GLN A 108 13.36 -4.56 -8.70
CA GLN A 108 14.15 -3.64 -9.53
C GLN A 108 14.07 -2.20 -9.01
N LYS A 109 12.89 -1.72 -8.63
CA LYS A 109 12.71 -0.40 -7.99
C LYS A 109 13.55 -0.27 -6.72
N GLN A 110 13.59 -1.31 -5.86
CA GLN A 110 14.42 -1.29 -4.64
C GLN A 110 15.91 -1.26 -4.97
N GLN A 111 16.35 -2.01 -5.99
CA GLN A 111 17.74 -1.99 -6.44
C GLN A 111 18.15 -0.60 -6.97
N ILE A 112 17.31 0.03 -7.77
CA ILE A 112 17.56 1.39 -8.27
C ILE A 112 17.66 2.38 -7.11
N ARG A 113 16.72 2.35 -6.16
CA ARG A 113 16.75 3.21 -4.96
C ARG A 113 18.03 3.01 -4.15
N SER A 114 18.43 1.76 -3.92
CA SER A 114 19.67 1.44 -3.22
C SER A 114 20.91 1.97 -3.95
N THR A 115 20.95 1.82 -5.27
CA THR A 115 22.06 2.34 -6.09
C THR A 115 22.14 3.86 -6.03
N ILE A 116 20.99 4.54 -6.15
CA ILE A 116 20.91 6.01 -6.07
C ILE A 116 21.35 6.49 -4.68
N ALA A 117 20.85 5.86 -3.60
CA ALA A 117 21.22 6.19 -2.23
C ALA A 117 22.74 6.07 -2.01
N SER A 118 23.32 4.92 -2.42
CA SER A 118 24.77 4.70 -2.32
C SER A 118 25.58 5.71 -3.13
N SER A 119 25.06 6.14 -4.30
CA SER A 119 25.69 7.16 -5.11
C SER A 119 25.69 8.52 -4.41
N PHE A 120 24.59 8.88 -3.76
CA PHE A 120 24.49 10.11 -2.97
C PHE A 120 25.46 10.13 -1.78
N ASP A 121 25.61 8.98 -1.08
CA ASP A 121 26.55 8.87 0.04
C ASP A 121 28.01 9.08 -0.43
N ILE A 122 28.36 8.54 -1.60
CA ILE A 122 29.68 8.74 -2.21
C ILE A 122 29.87 10.23 -2.58
N LEU A 123 28.88 10.86 -3.21
CA LEU A 123 28.94 12.27 -3.58
C LEU A 123 29.10 13.15 -2.33
N GLU A 124 28.39 12.89 -1.25
CA GLU A 124 28.47 13.64 0.00
C GLU A 124 29.88 13.56 0.61
N GLN A 125 30.50 12.38 0.61
CA GLN A 125 31.89 12.19 1.05
C GLN A 125 32.90 12.97 0.19
N HIS A 126 32.64 13.14 -1.10
CA HIS A 126 33.50 13.89 -2.00
C HIS A 126 33.27 15.40 -1.91
N ILE A 127 32.06 15.85 -1.64
CA ILE A 127 31.74 17.27 -1.39
C ILE A 127 32.53 17.79 -0.19
N ALA A 128 32.72 17.00 0.86
CA ALA A 128 33.50 17.37 2.02
C ALA A 128 34.99 17.71 1.70
N LYS A 129 35.46 17.33 0.50
CA LYS A 129 36.83 17.60 0.02
C LYS A 129 36.92 18.81 -0.90
N LEU A 130 35.79 19.45 -1.23
CA LEU A 130 35.76 20.64 -2.10
C LEU A 130 36.20 21.91 -1.34
N PRO A 131 36.63 22.97 -2.06
CA PRO A 131 36.85 24.27 -1.47
C PRO A 131 35.58 24.82 -0.78
N SER A 132 35.72 25.51 0.32
CA SER A 132 34.60 25.93 1.20
C SER A 132 33.53 26.78 0.49
N ASP A 133 33.89 27.56 -0.49
CA ASP A 133 32.98 28.39 -1.30
C ASP A 133 32.11 27.57 -2.25
N THR A 134 32.59 26.40 -2.70
CA THR A 134 31.86 25.45 -3.58
C THR A 134 31.10 24.43 -2.77
N GLN A 135 31.55 24.12 -1.54
CA GLN A 135 30.97 23.07 -0.69
C GLN A 135 29.51 23.33 -0.33
N GLU A 136 29.17 24.58 0.06
CA GLU A 136 27.80 24.94 0.42
C GLU A 136 26.84 24.81 -0.76
N ALA A 137 27.23 25.32 -1.93
CA ALA A 137 26.41 25.18 -3.15
C ALA A 137 26.24 23.71 -3.58
N ALA A 138 27.31 22.90 -3.45
CA ALA A 138 27.26 21.47 -3.77
C ALA A 138 26.39 20.68 -2.80
N LEU A 139 26.39 21.02 -1.50
CA LEU A 139 25.51 20.39 -0.50
C LEU A 139 24.04 20.72 -0.77
N LEU A 140 23.72 21.97 -1.09
CA LEU A 140 22.35 22.37 -1.45
C LEU A 140 21.87 21.63 -2.71
N ALA A 141 22.70 21.58 -3.75
CA ALA A 141 22.39 20.86 -4.98
C ALA A 141 22.22 19.35 -4.75
N LEU A 142 23.08 18.75 -3.91
CA LEU A 142 22.98 17.34 -3.55
C LEU A 142 21.71 17.05 -2.76
N HIS A 143 21.33 17.93 -1.84
CA HIS A 143 20.10 17.77 -1.05
C HIS A 143 18.84 17.79 -1.94
N ASP A 144 18.78 18.74 -2.88
CA ASP A 144 17.71 18.81 -3.87
C ASP A 144 17.69 17.59 -4.80
N ALA A 145 18.86 17.13 -5.25
CA ALA A 145 18.98 15.93 -6.05
C ALA A 145 18.60 14.65 -5.27
N LYS A 146 18.93 14.55 -3.97
CA LYS A 146 18.49 13.44 -3.09
C LYS A 146 16.97 13.37 -3.05
N LEU A 147 16.26 14.48 -2.85
CA LEU A 147 14.80 14.51 -2.81
C LEU A 147 14.19 13.99 -4.12
N ARG A 148 14.68 14.46 -5.27
CA ARG A 148 14.17 14.03 -6.59
C ARG A 148 14.57 12.60 -6.95
N GLY A 149 15.79 12.19 -6.65
CA GLY A 149 16.32 10.88 -7.02
C GLY A 149 15.69 9.72 -6.24
N VAL A 150 15.45 9.89 -4.95
CA VAL A 150 14.80 8.87 -4.11
C VAL A 150 13.38 8.57 -4.60
N GLU A 151 12.67 9.56 -5.11
CA GLU A 151 11.31 9.40 -5.64
C GLU A 151 11.26 8.81 -7.05
N MET A 152 12.39 8.61 -7.69
CA MET A 152 12.46 8.02 -9.05
C MET A 152 11.59 8.77 -10.08
N LEU A 153 11.49 10.10 -9.96
CA LEU A 153 10.57 10.92 -10.77
C LEU A 153 10.85 10.82 -12.28
N GLY A 154 12.11 10.61 -12.69
CA GLY A 154 12.47 10.37 -14.08
C GLY A 154 11.81 9.10 -14.65
N ILE A 155 11.85 7.99 -13.89
CA ILE A 155 11.20 6.74 -14.29
C ILE A 155 9.68 6.89 -14.28
N LEU A 156 9.14 7.64 -13.33
CA LEU A 156 7.71 7.94 -13.27
C LEU A 156 7.27 8.73 -14.51
N LYS A 157 8.07 9.75 -14.92
CA LYS A 157 7.80 10.53 -16.13
C LYS A 157 7.75 9.65 -17.37
N GLU A 158 8.79 8.84 -17.60
CA GLU A 158 8.83 7.91 -18.75
C GLU A 158 7.68 6.90 -18.72
N THR A 159 7.35 6.35 -17.53
CA THR A 159 6.24 5.42 -17.40
C THR A 159 4.89 6.07 -17.73
N ALA A 160 4.69 7.32 -17.28
CA ALA A 160 3.48 8.07 -17.58
C ALA A 160 3.38 8.36 -19.08
N GLN A 161 4.44 8.86 -19.69
CA GLN A 161 4.48 9.17 -21.14
C GLN A 161 4.20 7.94 -21.99
N GLU A 162 4.86 6.82 -21.73
CA GLU A 162 4.65 5.57 -22.46
C GLU A 162 3.20 5.05 -22.34
N ALA A 163 2.64 5.12 -21.13
CA ALA A 163 1.26 4.69 -20.90
C ALA A 163 0.24 5.57 -21.63
N LEU A 164 0.47 6.89 -21.66
CA LEU A 164 -0.37 7.84 -22.37
C LEU A 164 -0.27 7.64 -23.91
N LEU A 165 0.93 7.52 -24.46
CA LEU A 165 1.16 7.28 -25.88
C LEU A 165 0.52 5.96 -26.34
N THR A 166 0.70 4.88 -25.57
CA THR A 166 0.05 3.59 -25.85
C THR A 166 -1.48 3.69 -25.86
N THR A 167 -2.04 4.55 -25.03
CA THR A 167 -3.50 4.78 -25.00
C THR A 167 -3.96 5.51 -26.25
N LEU A 168 -3.22 6.53 -26.67
CA LEU A 168 -3.53 7.28 -27.91
C LEU A 168 -3.43 6.41 -29.15
N GLU A 169 -2.43 5.52 -29.24
CA GLU A 169 -2.31 4.56 -30.34
C GLU A 169 -3.51 3.62 -30.45
N LYS A 170 -4.13 3.24 -29.33
CA LYS A 170 -5.35 2.42 -29.32
C LYS A 170 -6.62 3.16 -29.73
N GLY A 171 -6.68 4.46 -29.50
CA GLY A 171 -7.69 5.39 -30.01
C GLY A 171 -9.11 5.20 -29.51
N SER A 172 -9.38 4.40 -28.48
CA SER A 172 -10.71 4.22 -27.90
C SER A 172 -10.74 4.63 -26.42
N ASP A 173 -11.81 5.30 -26.01
CA ASP A 173 -12.07 5.70 -24.62
C ASP A 173 -10.85 6.37 -23.95
N ILE A 174 -10.23 7.32 -24.66
CA ILE A 174 -8.95 7.94 -24.31
C ILE A 174 -9.00 8.55 -22.91
N GLU A 175 -9.99 9.41 -22.65
CA GLU A 175 -10.12 10.12 -21.37
C GLU A 175 -10.26 9.15 -20.18
N ASP A 176 -11.20 8.20 -20.27
CA ASP A 176 -11.48 7.23 -19.21
C ASP A 176 -10.27 6.30 -18.97
N THR A 177 -9.59 5.89 -20.04
CA THR A 177 -8.41 5.03 -19.95
C THR A 177 -7.25 5.78 -19.28
N ILE A 178 -7.01 7.03 -19.69
CA ILE A 178 -5.98 7.89 -19.10
C ILE A 178 -6.30 8.17 -17.64
N TYR A 179 -7.55 8.46 -17.32
CA TYR A 179 -7.99 8.65 -15.93
C TYR A 179 -7.66 7.44 -15.06
N GLU A 180 -8.01 6.23 -15.46
CA GLU A 180 -7.73 5.03 -14.65
C GLU A 180 -6.22 4.73 -14.55
N ILE A 181 -5.44 4.96 -15.62
CA ILE A 181 -3.99 4.79 -15.61
C ILE A 181 -3.35 5.77 -14.63
N THR A 182 -3.63 7.05 -14.74
CA THR A 182 -2.99 8.11 -13.94
C THR A 182 -3.43 8.08 -12.48
N LYS A 183 -4.68 7.69 -12.20
CA LYS A 183 -5.18 7.41 -10.86
C LYS A 183 -4.42 6.25 -10.19
N ASN A 184 -4.19 5.16 -10.92
CA ASN A 184 -3.45 4.03 -10.37
C ASN A 184 -1.96 4.36 -10.24
N LEU A 185 -1.36 5.06 -11.21
CA LEU A 185 0.04 5.44 -11.19
C LEU A 185 0.35 6.39 -10.03
N SER A 186 -0.47 7.43 -9.81
CA SER A 186 -0.32 8.35 -8.69
C SER A 186 -0.54 7.65 -7.35
N PHE A 187 -1.60 6.84 -7.22
CA PHE A 187 -1.87 6.06 -6.01
C PHE A 187 -0.70 5.14 -5.64
N GLN A 188 -0.17 4.36 -6.59
CA GLN A 188 0.94 3.45 -6.34
C GLN A 188 2.21 4.21 -5.97
N SER A 189 2.58 5.23 -6.75
CA SER A 189 3.80 5.99 -6.53
C SER A 189 3.79 6.71 -5.17
N ILE A 190 2.67 7.27 -4.76
CA ILE A 190 2.55 7.92 -3.45
C ILE A 190 2.57 6.88 -2.32
N SER A 191 1.90 5.74 -2.50
CA SER A 191 1.79 4.68 -1.48
C SER A 191 3.11 3.93 -1.21
N GLU A 192 4.09 4.01 -2.12
CA GLU A 192 5.39 3.33 -1.98
C GLU A 192 6.37 4.01 -1.00
N GLY A 193 6.08 5.20 -0.48
CA GLY A 193 6.95 5.93 0.43
C GLY A 193 6.22 6.73 1.50
N ALA A 194 6.94 7.63 2.17
CA ALA A 194 6.36 8.47 3.21
C ALA A 194 5.27 9.40 2.66
N LEU A 195 4.15 9.51 3.35
CA LEU A 195 3.06 10.40 2.97
C LEU A 195 3.38 11.84 3.41
N THR A 196 4.10 12.58 2.57
CA THR A 196 4.41 14.00 2.80
C THR A 196 3.77 14.86 1.72
N LYS A 197 3.44 16.10 2.06
CA LYS A 197 2.87 17.06 1.11
C LYS A 197 3.80 17.27 -0.10
N ALA A 198 5.09 17.49 0.14
CA ALA A 198 6.07 17.71 -0.92
C ALA A 198 6.09 16.55 -1.91
N ARG A 199 6.18 15.31 -1.41
CA ARG A 199 6.21 14.12 -2.25
C ARG A 199 4.93 13.93 -3.07
N ILE A 200 3.76 14.17 -2.47
CA ILE A 200 2.48 14.09 -3.18
C ILE A 200 2.46 15.08 -4.34
N LEU A 201 2.88 16.32 -4.09
CA LEU A 201 2.91 17.37 -5.11
C LEU A 201 3.93 17.10 -6.20
N ASP A 202 5.13 16.62 -5.87
CA ASP A 202 6.18 16.29 -6.87
C ASP A 202 5.75 15.15 -7.80
N ILE A 203 5.15 14.09 -7.25
CA ILE A 203 4.60 12.98 -8.03
C ILE A 203 3.46 13.45 -8.93
N SER A 204 2.52 14.21 -8.37
CA SER A 204 1.39 14.77 -9.12
C SER A 204 1.87 15.65 -10.27
N ARG A 205 2.82 16.55 -9.99
CA ARG A 205 3.44 17.42 -10.96
C ARG A 205 4.08 16.63 -12.11
N THR A 206 4.89 15.64 -11.79
CA THR A 206 5.59 14.83 -12.80
C THR A 206 4.64 14.15 -13.77
N ILE A 207 3.52 13.59 -13.25
CA ILE A 207 2.52 12.93 -14.10
C ILE A 207 1.79 13.94 -14.97
N ILE A 208 1.42 15.09 -14.43
CA ILE A 208 0.71 16.15 -15.17
C ILE A 208 1.62 16.79 -16.23
N GLU A 209 2.87 17.08 -15.91
CA GLU A 209 3.86 17.57 -16.90
C GLU A 209 4.06 16.59 -18.05
N SER A 210 4.06 15.27 -17.76
CA SER A 210 4.12 14.25 -18.82
C SER A 210 2.93 14.30 -19.76
N ALA A 211 1.74 14.58 -19.24
CA ALA A 211 0.54 14.72 -20.04
C ALA A 211 0.51 16.03 -20.83
N MET A 212 1.04 17.12 -20.26
CA MET A 212 1.15 18.40 -20.95
C MET A 212 2.09 18.30 -22.16
N ASP A 213 3.26 17.66 -22.00
CA ASP A 213 4.21 17.44 -23.09
C ASP A 213 3.51 16.75 -24.28
N ILE A 214 2.68 15.73 -24.02
CA ILE A 214 1.97 14.97 -25.06
C ILE A 214 0.76 15.75 -25.61
N ALA A 215 0.01 16.46 -24.77
CA ALA A 215 -1.15 17.25 -25.17
C ALA A 215 -0.77 18.40 -26.10
N ASP A 216 0.41 18.98 -25.93
CA ASP A 216 0.93 20.05 -26.80
C ASP A 216 1.37 19.50 -28.18
N GLU A 217 1.67 18.19 -28.28
CA GLU A 217 1.98 17.53 -29.56
C GLU A 217 0.72 16.98 -30.26
N ASP A 218 -0.30 16.52 -29.49
CA ASP A 218 -1.57 16.00 -30.02
C ASP A 218 -2.75 16.90 -29.65
N LEU A 219 -2.90 18.00 -30.40
CA LEU A 219 -3.94 19.00 -30.16
C LEU A 219 -5.36 18.43 -30.29
N GLY A 220 -5.57 17.35 -31.05
CA GLY A 220 -6.87 16.72 -31.23
C GLY A 220 -7.39 16.03 -29.98
N ASN A 221 -6.51 15.48 -29.20
CA ASN A 221 -6.81 14.75 -27.97
C ASN A 221 -6.41 15.50 -26.70
N ALA A 222 -5.85 16.71 -26.82
CA ALA A 222 -5.28 17.48 -25.71
C ALA A 222 -6.23 17.60 -24.50
N LYS A 223 -7.50 17.87 -24.75
CA LYS A 223 -8.52 17.99 -23.68
C LYS A 223 -8.72 16.65 -22.97
N ALA A 224 -8.93 15.55 -23.69
CA ALA A 224 -9.12 14.23 -23.10
C ALA A 224 -7.87 13.76 -22.32
N ILE A 225 -6.68 14.08 -22.81
CA ILE A 225 -5.41 13.77 -22.14
C ILE A 225 -5.32 14.49 -20.81
N LEU A 226 -5.54 15.80 -20.79
CA LEU A 226 -5.39 16.62 -19.59
C LEU A 226 -6.52 16.42 -18.60
N GLU A 227 -7.79 16.34 -19.03
CA GLU A 227 -8.92 16.05 -18.13
C GLU A 227 -8.78 14.67 -17.49
N GLY A 228 -8.50 13.63 -18.25
CA GLY A 228 -8.26 12.29 -17.74
C GLY A 228 -7.08 12.26 -16.76
N THR A 229 -5.96 12.93 -17.09
CA THR A 229 -4.76 12.95 -16.23
C THR A 229 -5.02 13.69 -14.93
N ILE A 230 -5.52 14.92 -14.98
CA ILE A 230 -5.69 15.76 -13.78
C ILE A 230 -6.72 15.15 -12.83
N ASN A 231 -7.85 14.69 -13.36
CA ASN A 231 -8.88 14.01 -12.57
C ASN A 231 -8.37 12.67 -12.00
N GLY A 232 -7.63 11.89 -12.79
CA GLY A 232 -7.03 10.64 -12.34
C GLY A 232 -6.02 10.86 -11.21
N VAL A 233 -5.09 11.80 -11.36
CA VAL A 233 -4.12 12.15 -10.32
C VAL A 233 -4.82 12.62 -9.05
N HIS A 234 -5.81 13.51 -9.17
CA HIS A 234 -6.60 14.00 -8.05
C HIS A 234 -7.24 12.84 -7.26
N ASP A 235 -7.86 11.90 -7.95
CA ASP A 235 -8.51 10.75 -7.31
C ASP A 235 -7.50 9.73 -6.77
N GLY A 236 -6.33 9.61 -7.39
CA GLY A 236 -5.22 8.81 -6.87
C GLY A 236 -4.67 9.36 -5.56
N VAL A 237 -4.52 10.69 -5.45
CA VAL A 237 -4.16 11.37 -4.19
C VAL A 237 -5.23 11.13 -3.13
N THR A 238 -6.50 11.33 -3.46
CA THR A 238 -7.63 11.08 -2.56
C THR A 238 -7.60 9.66 -2.01
N LYS A 239 -7.49 8.66 -2.90
CA LYS A 239 -7.43 7.24 -2.56
C LYS A 239 -6.22 6.91 -1.65
N THR A 240 -5.09 7.58 -1.84
CA THR A 240 -3.91 7.38 -0.99
C THR A 240 -4.17 7.89 0.43
N ILE A 241 -4.78 9.07 0.58
CA ILE A 241 -5.15 9.63 1.89
C ILE A 241 -6.17 8.73 2.59
N GLU A 242 -7.15 8.21 1.86
CA GLU A 242 -8.15 7.27 2.40
C GLU A 242 -7.50 5.95 2.85
N LYS A 243 -6.57 5.41 2.05
CA LYS A 243 -5.81 4.22 2.43
C LYS A 243 -5.02 4.47 3.71
N PHE A 244 -4.25 5.56 3.77
CA PHE A 244 -3.49 5.94 4.96
C PHE A 244 -4.39 6.07 6.19
N LYS A 245 -5.54 6.75 6.07
CA LYS A 245 -6.54 6.85 7.14
C LYS A 245 -6.96 5.47 7.65
N ASN A 246 -7.26 4.55 6.74
CA ASN A 246 -7.70 3.20 7.10
C ASN A 246 -6.56 2.40 7.75
N ASP A 247 -5.36 2.44 7.17
CA ASP A 247 -4.17 1.78 7.72
C ASP A 247 -3.89 2.29 9.16
N LEU A 248 -3.94 3.61 9.37
CA LEU A 248 -3.75 4.22 10.67
C LEU A 248 -4.86 3.83 11.67
N LYS A 249 -6.12 3.76 11.21
CA LYS A 249 -7.26 3.40 12.06
C LYS A 249 -7.16 1.98 12.60
N TYR A 250 -6.63 1.05 11.82
CA TYR A 250 -6.54 -0.37 12.17
C TYR A 250 -5.14 -0.81 12.58
N ALA A 251 -4.15 0.10 12.60
CA ALA A 251 -2.79 -0.22 13.05
C ALA A 251 -2.79 -0.67 14.52
N PRO A 252 -2.10 -1.78 14.85
CA PRO A 252 -1.87 -2.17 16.23
C PRO A 252 -1.10 -1.08 17.00
N THR A 253 -1.41 -0.92 18.28
CA THR A 253 -0.78 0.12 19.11
C THR A 253 0.73 -0.09 19.26
N GLU A 254 1.17 -1.36 19.29
CA GLU A 254 2.59 -1.72 19.39
C GLU A 254 3.40 -1.25 18.17
N GLU A 255 2.81 -1.27 16.96
CA GLU A 255 3.46 -0.79 15.75
C GLU A 255 3.54 0.74 15.70
N MET A 256 2.69 1.43 16.44
CA MET A 256 2.67 2.89 16.52
C MET A 256 3.63 3.46 17.56
N GLU A 257 4.19 2.63 18.48
CA GLU A 257 5.13 3.09 19.52
C GLU A 257 6.41 3.73 18.96
N GLY A 258 6.75 3.48 17.67
CA GLY A 258 7.88 4.10 16.98
C GLY A 258 7.55 5.40 16.23
N LEU A 259 6.27 5.77 16.11
CA LEU A 259 5.85 7.01 15.46
C LEU A 259 5.86 8.15 16.48
N ALA A 260 6.68 9.17 16.23
CA ALA A 260 6.69 10.35 17.10
C ALA A 260 5.36 11.12 16.95
N GLU A 261 4.78 11.55 18.08
CA GLU A 261 3.58 12.40 18.10
C GLU A 261 3.76 13.66 17.21
N THR A 262 4.97 14.20 17.19
CA THR A 262 5.35 15.34 16.35
C THR A 262 5.17 15.06 14.87
N ASP A 263 5.49 13.85 14.40
CA ASP A 263 5.38 13.47 12.99
C ASP A 263 3.92 13.35 12.56
N LEU A 264 3.07 12.76 13.39
CA LEU A 264 1.63 12.69 13.16
C LEU A 264 0.97 14.08 13.18
N SER A 265 1.39 14.95 14.11
CA SER A 265 0.89 16.33 14.20
C SER A 265 1.31 17.16 12.99
N LEU A 266 2.53 16.99 12.49
CA LEU A 266 3.00 17.63 11.27
C LEU A 266 2.23 17.14 10.05
N LEU A 267 2.11 15.83 9.89
CA LEU A 267 1.36 15.20 8.81
C LEU A 267 -0.09 15.69 8.77
N ARG A 268 -0.76 15.78 9.93
CA ARG A 268 -2.11 16.34 10.05
C ARG A 268 -2.24 17.75 9.47
N LYS A 269 -1.25 18.62 9.74
CA LYS A 269 -1.22 19.98 9.25
C LYS A 269 -0.94 20.04 7.73
N GLU A 270 -0.10 19.14 7.23
CA GLU A 270 0.25 19.08 5.82
C GLU A 270 -0.89 18.54 4.96
N LEU A 271 -1.59 17.46 5.41
CA LEU A 271 -2.70 16.86 4.66
C LEU A 271 -3.82 17.87 4.39
N LEU A 272 -4.12 18.74 5.35
CA LEU A 272 -5.17 19.76 5.20
C LEU A 272 -4.86 20.83 4.13
N LYS A 273 -3.61 20.97 3.72
CA LYS A 273 -3.17 21.94 2.73
C LYS A 273 -2.96 21.35 1.34
N ILE A 274 -3.06 20.01 1.19
CA ILE A 274 -2.78 19.35 -0.09
C ILE A 274 -3.73 19.83 -1.17
N ASP A 275 -5.01 19.92 -0.86
CA ASP A 275 -6.05 20.36 -1.80
C ASP A 275 -5.76 21.76 -2.37
N GLU A 276 -5.52 22.73 -1.49
CA GLU A 276 -5.16 24.10 -1.88
C GLU A 276 -3.84 24.13 -2.69
N GLN A 277 -2.84 23.39 -2.24
CA GLN A 277 -1.54 23.36 -2.89
C GLN A 277 -1.57 22.64 -4.24
N PHE A 278 -2.45 21.65 -4.40
CA PHE A 278 -2.66 20.98 -5.68
C PHE A 278 -3.23 21.95 -6.72
N ILE A 279 -4.21 22.77 -6.34
CA ILE A 279 -4.78 23.81 -7.22
C ILE A 279 -3.72 24.86 -7.57
N ILE A 280 -2.97 25.37 -6.58
CA ILE A 280 -1.90 26.32 -6.82
C ILE A 280 -0.85 25.73 -7.78
N GLN A 281 -0.55 24.45 -7.66
CA GLN A 281 0.38 23.77 -8.55
C GLN A 281 -0.14 23.69 -9.98
N LEU A 282 -1.44 23.39 -10.18
CA LEU A 282 -2.07 23.40 -11.50
C LEU A 282 -2.00 24.80 -12.15
N GLU A 283 -2.32 25.83 -11.41
CA GLU A 283 -2.22 27.22 -11.88
C GLU A 283 -0.78 27.60 -12.23
N ALA A 284 0.20 27.16 -11.44
CA ALA A 284 1.62 27.38 -11.72
C ALA A 284 2.07 26.64 -12.99
N LEU A 285 1.63 25.40 -13.19
CA LEU A 285 1.89 24.63 -14.41
C LEU A 285 1.25 25.28 -15.63
N ALA A 286 -0.01 25.68 -15.55
CA ALA A 286 -0.67 26.42 -16.61
C ALA A 286 0.12 27.67 -17.01
N SER A 287 0.59 28.46 -16.03
CA SER A 287 1.32 29.69 -16.28
C SER A 287 2.71 29.50 -16.88
N GLN A 288 3.25 28.29 -16.85
CA GLN A 288 4.56 27.95 -17.44
C GLN A 288 4.48 27.54 -18.91
N THR A 289 3.30 27.34 -19.44
CA THR A 289 3.05 26.96 -20.84
C THR A 289 2.30 28.07 -21.60
N GLU A 290 2.64 28.25 -22.87
CA GLU A 290 1.96 29.18 -23.78
C GLU A 290 0.98 28.47 -24.72
N GLY A 291 0.88 27.13 -24.63
CA GLY A 291 0.12 26.28 -25.54
C GLY A 291 -1.34 26.07 -25.18
N ILE A 292 -1.97 25.08 -25.81
CA ILE A 292 -3.35 24.66 -25.55
C ILE A 292 -3.54 24.15 -24.12
N SER A 293 -2.49 23.54 -23.56
CA SER A 293 -2.46 23.02 -22.19
C SER A 293 -2.77 24.10 -21.15
N ASN A 294 -2.27 25.34 -21.33
CA ASN A 294 -2.59 26.47 -20.47
C ASN A 294 -4.10 26.70 -20.36
N GLN A 295 -4.75 26.79 -21.52
CA GLN A 295 -6.19 27.09 -21.58
C GLN A 295 -7.04 25.99 -20.95
N ILE A 296 -6.73 24.74 -21.27
CA ILE A 296 -7.44 23.57 -20.75
C ILE A 296 -7.25 23.41 -19.24
N ILE A 297 -6.02 23.59 -18.74
CA ILE A 297 -5.76 23.49 -17.29
C ILE A 297 -6.52 24.58 -16.52
N HIS A 298 -6.61 25.79 -17.05
CA HIS A 298 -7.41 26.86 -16.43
C HIS A 298 -8.91 26.53 -16.39
N GLU A 299 -9.46 25.94 -17.46
CA GLU A 299 -10.85 25.48 -17.50
C GLU A 299 -11.08 24.39 -16.44
N ILE A 300 -10.22 23.36 -16.41
CA ILE A 300 -10.31 22.27 -15.44
C ILE A 300 -10.18 22.79 -13.99
N THR A 301 -9.25 23.70 -13.74
CA THR A 301 -9.03 24.26 -12.41
C THR A 301 -10.23 25.07 -11.93
N ALA A 302 -10.90 25.81 -12.82
CA ALA A 302 -12.14 26.52 -12.51
C ALA A 302 -13.28 25.55 -12.11
N ASP A 303 -13.41 24.43 -12.82
CA ASP A 303 -14.39 23.37 -12.53
C ASP A 303 -14.02 22.55 -11.28
N MET A 304 -12.73 22.37 -11.01
CA MET A 304 -12.24 21.64 -9.83
C MET A 304 -12.54 22.32 -8.50
N ASN A 305 -12.82 23.60 -8.46
CA ASN A 305 -13.24 24.26 -7.22
C ASN A 305 -14.49 23.60 -6.61
N SER A 306 -15.30 22.89 -7.41
CA SER A 306 -16.40 22.04 -6.95
C SER A 306 -15.94 20.60 -6.59
N SER A 307 -14.91 20.09 -7.26
CA SER A 307 -14.36 18.72 -7.06
C SER A 307 -13.30 18.64 -5.96
N ALA A 308 -12.59 19.73 -5.67
CA ALA A 308 -11.61 19.89 -4.59
C ALA A 308 -12.17 19.42 -3.21
N ALA A 309 -13.49 19.40 -3.06
CA ALA A 309 -14.14 18.85 -1.87
C ALA A 309 -13.78 17.39 -1.56
N ARG A 310 -13.30 16.57 -2.52
CA ARG A 310 -12.94 15.15 -2.28
C ARG A 310 -11.63 15.00 -1.51
N ILE A 311 -10.53 15.63 -1.97
CA ILE A 311 -9.26 15.61 -1.22
C ILE A 311 -9.47 16.25 0.16
N ARG A 312 -10.16 17.37 0.24
CA ARG A 312 -10.46 18.06 1.50
C ARG A 312 -11.26 17.19 2.46
N ARG A 313 -12.25 16.44 1.96
CA ARG A 313 -13.03 15.50 2.78
C ARG A 313 -12.14 14.37 3.29
N ALA A 314 -11.39 13.71 2.43
CA ALA A 314 -10.46 12.64 2.81
C ALA A 314 -9.42 13.12 3.83
N ALA A 315 -8.86 14.32 3.63
CA ALA A 315 -7.91 14.95 4.55
C ALA A 315 -8.54 15.29 5.92
N ASN A 316 -9.78 15.78 5.95
CA ASN A 316 -10.49 16.03 7.21
C ASN A 316 -10.81 14.74 7.97
N GLU A 317 -11.24 13.70 7.28
CA GLU A 317 -11.47 12.38 7.90
C GLU A 317 -10.15 11.76 8.41
N ALA A 318 -9.06 11.88 7.66
CA ALA A 318 -7.74 11.45 8.12
C ALA A 318 -7.27 12.25 9.34
N LYS A 319 -7.50 13.57 9.39
CA LYS A 319 -7.22 14.42 10.55
C LYS A 319 -7.91 13.93 11.81
N GLU A 320 -9.19 13.54 11.72
CA GLU A 320 -9.94 13.02 12.87
C GLU A 320 -9.29 11.75 13.40
N VAL A 321 -8.99 10.78 12.51
CA VAL A 321 -8.31 9.53 12.91
C VAL A 321 -6.92 9.80 13.50
N ILE A 322 -6.14 10.69 12.91
CA ILE A 322 -4.83 11.08 13.46
C ILE A 322 -5.00 11.66 14.87
N THR A 323 -5.99 12.52 15.08
CA THR A 323 -6.24 13.13 16.39
C THR A 323 -6.61 12.08 17.43
N GLU A 324 -7.54 11.17 17.12
CA GLU A 324 -7.92 10.06 18.00
C GLU A 324 -6.70 9.17 18.37
N ARG A 325 -5.83 8.91 17.40
CA ARG A 325 -4.63 8.09 17.61
C ARG A 325 -3.59 8.80 18.48
N ILE A 326 -3.38 10.09 18.30
CA ILE A 326 -2.51 10.91 19.16
C ILE A 326 -3.02 10.89 20.61
N ASP A 327 -4.32 11.09 20.80
CA ASP A 327 -4.93 11.10 22.15
C ASP A 327 -4.81 9.71 22.81
N HIS A 328 -4.98 8.64 22.04
CA HIS A 328 -4.79 7.27 22.53
C HIS A 328 -3.34 7.01 22.94
N LEU A 329 -2.36 7.42 22.12
CA LEU A 329 -0.92 7.29 22.43
C LEU A 329 -0.55 8.08 23.69
N LYS A 330 -1.10 9.29 23.88
CA LYS A 330 -0.93 10.08 25.09
C LYS A 330 -1.46 9.36 26.33
N ALA A 331 -2.68 8.83 26.24
CA ALA A 331 -3.30 8.11 27.35
C ALA A 331 -2.54 6.82 27.74
N GLU A 332 -1.97 6.11 26.77
CA GLU A 332 -1.13 4.94 27.02
C GLU A 332 0.23 5.32 27.62
N ALA A 333 0.87 6.37 27.11
CA ALA A 333 2.10 6.88 27.69
C ALA A 333 1.90 7.30 29.15
N GLU A 334 0.78 7.96 29.48
CA GLU A 334 0.43 8.31 30.86
C GLU A 334 0.22 7.07 31.74
N LYS A 335 -0.46 6.03 31.23
CA LYS A 335 -0.64 4.76 31.97
C LYS A 335 0.71 4.07 32.23
N LYS A 336 1.57 3.96 31.22
CA LYS A 336 2.92 3.39 31.36
C LYS A 336 3.77 4.20 32.36
N PHE A 337 3.64 5.53 32.32
CA PHE A 337 4.32 6.41 33.27
C PHE A 337 3.86 6.19 34.73
N VAL A 338 2.56 6.03 34.96
CA VAL A 338 2.01 5.73 36.30
C VAL A 338 2.50 4.36 36.80
N VAL A 339 2.59 3.34 35.92
CA VAL A 339 3.12 2.02 36.31
C VAL A 339 4.60 2.11 36.63
N LEU A 340 5.42 2.74 35.79
CA LEU A 340 6.84 2.96 36.05
C LEU A 340 7.09 3.72 37.33
N ARG A 341 6.28 4.73 37.64
CA ARG A 341 6.37 5.48 38.92
C ARG A 341 6.09 4.59 40.11
N LYS A 342 5.08 3.71 40.02
CA LYS A 342 4.79 2.72 41.09
C LYS A 342 5.93 1.73 41.29
N ASP A 343 6.47 1.21 40.18
CA ASP A 343 7.59 0.27 40.22
C ASP A 343 8.84 0.92 40.84
N VAL A 344 9.10 2.19 40.53
CA VAL A 344 10.18 2.97 41.12
C VAL A 344 9.94 3.21 42.64
N GLU A 345 8.72 3.58 43.03
CA GLU A 345 8.37 3.75 44.47
C GLU A 345 8.49 2.42 45.24
N GLU A 346 8.10 1.28 44.62
CA GLU A 346 8.30 -0.05 45.24
C GLU A 346 9.78 -0.44 45.29
N PHE A 347 10.56 -0.10 44.28
CA PHE A 347 12.00 -0.34 44.26
C PHE A 347 12.71 0.50 45.31
N GLU A 348 12.32 1.78 45.49
CA GLU A 348 12.82 2.65 46.59
C GLU A 348 12.52 2.06 47.97
N LYS A 349 11.29 1.58 48.20
CA LYS A 349 10.91 0.93 49.44
C LYS A 349 11.72 -0.34 49.70
N LYS A 350 11.90 -1.19 48.68
CA LYS A 350 12.71 -2.42 48.78
C LYS A 350 14.19 -2.12 48.95
N ALA A 351 14.72 -1.10 48.29
CA ALA A 351 16.10 -0.66 48.48
C ALA A 351 16.36 -0.05 49.83
N SER A 352 15.43 0.75 50.35
CA SER A 352 15.51 1.34 51.71
C SER A 352 15.44 0.28 52.80
N SER A 353 14.52 -0.70 52.69
CA SER A 353 14.42 -1.82 53.66
C SER A 353 15.64 -2.74 53.65
N LYS A 354 16.21 -3.01 52.46
CA LYS A 354 17.49 -3.73 52.35
C LYS A 354 18.67 -2.93 52.89
N MET A 355 18.68 -1.62 52.74
CA MET A 355 19.73 -0.75 53.27
C MET A 355 19.66 -0.67 54.80
N GLU A 356 18.47 -0.72 55.43
CA GLU A 356 18.31 -0.84 56.88
C GLU A 356 18.79 -2.21 57.41
N SER A 357 18.48 -3.29 56.68
CA SER A 357 19.00 -4.62 57.06
C SER A 357 20.52 -4.75 56.88
N PHE A 358 21.13 -4.04 55.95
CA PHE A 358 22.61 -3.96 55.81
C PHE A 358 23.28 -3.13 56.92
N LYS A 359 22.57 -2.18 57.56
CA LYS A 359 23.10 -1.44 58.69
C LYS A 359 23.22 -2.28 60.01
N GLN A 360 22.52 -3.41 60.07
CA GLN A 360 22.57 -4.34 61.22
C GLN A 360 23.64 -5.44 61.06
N PHE A 361 24.32 -5.54 59.91
CA PHE A 361 25.43 -6.48 59.72
C PHE A 361 26.76 -5.83 60.09
N ASP A 362 27.36 -6.33 61.17
CA ASP A 362 28.70 -5.92 61.61
C ASP A 362 29.77 -6.58 60.72
N PHE A 363 30.38 -5.79 59.86
CA PHE A 363 31.44 -6.28 58.98
C PHE A 363 32.81 -6.20 59.67
N GLU A 364 33.34 -7.33 60.13
CA GLU A 364 34.65 -7.40 60.79
C GLU A 364 35.84 -7.21 59.86
N SER A 365 35.67 -7.11 58.52
CA SER A 365 36.80 -6.96 57.62
C SER A 365 36.73 -5.66 56.78
N GLU A 366 37.85 -4.96 56.73
CA GLU A 366 38.03 -3.72 55.93
C GLU A 366 37.68 -3.89 54.45
N LYS A 367 37.95 -5.06 53.84
CA LYS A 367 37.60 -5.37 52.45
C LYS A 367 36.09 -5.47 52.25
N ALA A 368 35.33 -6.00 53.20
CA ALA A 368 33.88 -6.09 53.12
C ALA A 368 33.25 -4.71 53.24
N LYS A 369 33.79 -3.82 54.06
CA LYS A 369 33.38 -2.41 54.14
C LYS A 369 33.61 -1.66 52.84
N GLN A 370 34.73 -1.91 52.15
CA GLN A 370 35.07 -1.27 50.87
C GLN A 370 34.10 -1.74 49.78
N ILE A 371 33.82 -3.05 49.66
CA ILE A 371 32.85 -3.61 48.69
C ILE A 371 31.45 -3.07 48.94
N ALA A 372 31.02 -2.93 50.18
CA ALA A 372 29.72 -2.36 50.53
C ALA A 372 29.62 -0.88 50.14
N VAL A 373 30.68 -0.10 50.30
CA VAL A 373 30.78 1.32 49.87
C VAL A 373 30.74 1.44 48.36
N ASP A 374 31.44 0.58 47.65
CA ASP A 374 31.50 0.62 46.18
C ASP A 374 30.17 0.15 45.55
N ALA A 375 29.52 -0.87 46.10
CA ALA A 375 28.16 -1.29 45.72
C ALA A 375 27.13 -0.19 45.95
N LYS A 376 27.27 0.55 47.07
CA LYS A 376 26.44 1.70 47.42
C LYS A 376 26.63 2.86 46.43
N LYS A 377 27.86 3.13 46.01
CA LYS A 377 28.19 4.15 45.01
C LYS A 377 27.68 3.78 43.62
N LEU A 378 27.76 2.52 43.23
CA LEU A 378 27.23 2.00 41.97
C LEU A 378 25.68 2.08 41.91
N GLY A 379 25.02 1.69 43.00
CA GLY A 379 23.57 1.82 43.15
C GLY A 379 23.11 3.28 43.09
N PHE A 380 23.83 4.21 43.75
CA PHE A 380 23.52 5.64 43.72
C PHE A 380 23.74 6.25 42.29
N ARG A 381 24.82 5.86 41.57
CA ARG A 381 25.05 6.31 40.18
C ARG A 381 24.00 5.81 39.20
N ALA A 382 23.60 4.54 39.31
CA ALA A 382 22.53 3.98 38.50
C ALA A 382 21.19 4.68 38.75
N TRP A 383 20.92 5.04 40.04
CA TRP A 383 19.76 5.79 40.44
C TRP A 383 19.76 7.23 39.94
N GLU A 384 20.88 7.97 40.01
CA GLU A 384 20.99 9.33 39.49
C GLU A 384 20.80 9.36 37.95
N VAL A 385 21.31 8.37 37.23
CA VAL A 385 21.11 8.25 35.79
C VAL A 385 19.62 7.99 35.49
N ALA A 386 18.98 7.05 36.17
CA ALA A 386 17.56 6.77 36.01
C ALA A 386 16.68 7.98 36.34
N LYS A 387 17.02 8.71 37.38
CA LYS A 387 16.32 9.95 37.78
C LYS A 387 16.52 11.08 36.76
N SER A 388 17.72 11.25 36.25
CA SER A 388 18.00 12.30 35.24
C SER A 388 17.31 12.01 33.92
N MET A 389 17.19 10.73 33.51
CA MET A 389 16.39 10.31 32.35
C MET A 389 14.89 10.57 32.54
N MET A 390 14.37 10.30 33.71
CA MET A 390 12.97 10.58 34.09
C MET A 390 12.66 12.07 34.12
N ASP A 391 13.51 12.87 34.75
CA ASP A 391 13.36 14.33 34.83
C ASP A 391 13.49 14.98 33.42
N GLY A 392 14.33 14.43 32.56
CA GLY A 392 14.47 14.82 31.15
C GLY A 392 13.22 14.51 30.33
N ALA A 393 12.63 13.33 30.49
CA ALA A 393 11.40 12.94 29.82
C ALA A 393 10.18 13.77 30.27
N VAL A 394 10.08 14.04 31.60
CA VAL A 394 9.01 14.90 32.17
C VAL A 394 9.14 16.34 31.71
N LYS A 395 10.38 16.86 31.62
CA LYS A 395 10.64 18.23 31.16
C LYS A 395 10.36 18.35 29.67
N GLY A 396 10.79 17.38 28.87
CA GLY A 396 10.48 17.32 27.43
C GLY A 396 8.98 17.26 27.15
N ALA A 397 8.22 16.46 27.88
CA ALA A 397 6.77 16.42 27.77
C ALA A 397 6.08 17.73 28.17
N LYS A 398 6.53 18.37 29.27
CA LYS A 398 6.01 19.68 29.70
C LYS A 398 6.37 20.82 28.75
N ASP A 399 7.54 20.79 28.14
CA ASP A 399 7.98 21.82 27.21
C ASP A 399 7.27 21.66 25.85
N ALA A 400 6.92 20.43 25.44
CA ALA A 400 6.06 20.16 24.31
C ALA A 400 4.63 20.69 24.52
N MET A 401 4.04 20.44 25.69
CA MET A 401 2.70 20.95 26.06
C MET A 401 2.62 22.49 26.11
N LYS A 402 3.69 23.18 26.55
CA LYS A 402 3.72 24.65 26.61
C LYS A 402 3.91 25.35 25.26
N LYS A 403 4.39 24.63 24.25
CA LYS A 403 4.52 25.18 22.87
C LYS A 403 3.23 25.14 22.08
N GLU A 404 2.23 24.37 22.49
CA GLU A 404 0.92 24.31 21.83
C GLU A 404 -0.05 25.42 22.26
N ASP A 405 0.22 26.14 23.38
CA ASP A 405 -0.63 27.23 23.89
C ASP A 405 -0.17 28.63 23.43
N LYS A 406 0.68 28.73 22.43
CA LYS A 406 1.09 29.96 21.74
C LYS A 406 0.94 29.82 20.22
#